data_752df5ad2ba140bc91f9f64c2c224c34
#
_entry.id   752df5ad2ba140bc91f9f64c2c224c34
#
_cell.length_a   1.000
_cell.length_b   1.000
_cell.length_c   1.000
_cell.angle_alpha   90.00
_cell.angle_beta   90.00
_cell.angle_gamma   90.00
#
_symmetry.space_group_name_H-M   'P 1'
#
loop_
_entity.id
_entity.type
_entity.pdbx_description
1 polymer ?
#
loop_
_entity_poly.entity_id
_entity_poly.type
_entity_poly.pdbx_seq_one_letter_code
_entity_poly.pdbx_strand_id
1 'polypeptide(L)'
;MKVRYAIAVAAILVWGVAIADDGVKWDNLNEDQQKVLNLYADGWDQLEAERQNRLSVGADRWTRMSDNERRDSEQRFKHWRTLTDQQRDQVRRRYTEYHRMSPADQRRIKDNYRRFQDMSPERRKQLRDRFRQLSPEQRRRLHDRATDRRPKTTSRD
;
A
#
# COMPACT_ATOMS: atom_id res chain seq x y z
N MET A 1 -28.20 47.43 48.71
CA MET A 1 -26.86 47.04 48.21
C MET A 1 -27.04 45.88 47.22
N LYS A 2 -26.92 46.13 45.91
CA LYS A 2 -27.06 45.14 44.88
C LYS A 2 -25.64 44.80 44.32
N VAL A 3 -25.11 43.65 44.68
CA VAL A 3 -23.81 43.20 44.22
C VAL A 3 -24.02 42.54 42.87
N ARG A 4 -23.49 43.16 41.82
CA ARG A 4 -23.50 42.63 40.43
C ARG A 4 -22.24 41.77 40.24
N TYR A 5 -22.42 40.46 40.13
CA TYR A 5 -21.33 39.56 39.70
C TYR A 5 -21.21 39.61 38.19
N ALA A 6 -20.13 40.20 37.70
CA ALA A 6 -19.74 40.14 36.31
C ALA A 6 -19.03 38.79 36.08
N ILE A 7 -19.65 37.89 35.34
CA ILE A 7 -19.03 36.64 34.91
C ILE A 7 -18.20 36.96 33.65
N ALA A 8 -16.89 36.99 33.82
CA ALA A 8 -15.95 37.07 32.71
C ALA A 8 -15.85 35.68 32.05
N VAL A 9 -16.49 35.52 30.87
CA VAL A 9 -16.31 34.35 30.02
C VAL A 9 -14.95 34.50 29.32
N ALA A 10 -13.94 33.79 29.81
CA ALA A 10 -12.67 33.67 29.11
C ALA A 10 -12.87 32.74 27.89
N ALA A 11 -12.92 33.35 26.73
CA ALA A 11 -12.88 32.60 25.48
C ALA A 11 -11.48 31.98 25.30
N ILE A 12 -11.36 30.71 25.60
CA ILE A 12 -10.17 29.93 25.26
C ILE A 12 -10.18 29.72 23.78
N LEU A 13 -9.42 30.54 23.04
CA LEU A 13 -9.06 30.29 21.65
C LEU A 13 -8.13 29.07 21.63
N VAL A 14 -8.72 27.89 21.41
CA VAL A 14 -7.96 26.71 21.03
C VAL A 14 -7.42 26.98 19.63
N TRP A 15 -6.21 27.45 19.55
CA TRP A 15 -5.45 27.43 18.31
C TRP A 15 -5.21 25.95 18.00
N GLY A 16 -5.99 25.42 17.08
CA GLY A 16 -5.66 24.15 16.44
C GLY A 16 -4.30 24.32 15.80
N VAL A 17 -3.29 23.71 16.39
CA VAL A 17 -2.00 23.51 15.75
C VAL A 17 -2.34 22.57 14.59
N ALA A 18 -2.50 23.13 13.38
CA ALA A 18 -2.39 22.35 12.17
C ALA A 18 -0.98 21.75 12.24
N ILE A 19 -0.88 20.46 12.51
CA ILE A 19 0.34 19.71 12.28
C ILE A 19 0.50 19.76 10.78
N ALA A 20 1.25 20.75 10.28
CA ALA A 20 1.74 20.71 8.93
C ALA A 20 2.54 19.40 8.86
N ASP A 21 2.19 18.54 7.91
CA ASP A 21 3.00 17.37 7.59
C ASP A 21 4.27 17.93 6.96
N ASP A 22 5.23 18.27 7.85
CA ASP A 22 6.52 18.79 7.43
C ASP A 22 7.22 17.66 6.69
N GLY A 23 7.45 17.86 5.39
CA GLY A 23 8.17 16.92 4.56
C GLY A 23 9.56 16.61 5.13
N VAL A 24 10.21 15.61 4.61
CA VAL A 24 11.58 15.24 4.99
C VAL A 24 12.55 16.23 4.34
N LYS A 25 13.32 16.98 5.14
CA LYS A 25 14.41 17.83 4.64
C LYS A 25 15.51 16.97 4.00
N TRP A 26 16.19 17.52 2.98
CA TRP A 26 17.28 16.84 2.30
C TRP A 26 18.39 16.37 3.27
N ASP A 27 18.77 17.21 4.21
CA ASP A 27 19.83 16.93 5.19
C ASP A 27 19.43 15.84 6.22
N ASN A 28 18.15 15.52 6.34
CA ASN A 28 17.65 14.43 7.17
C ASN A 28 17.66 13.07 6.45
N LEU A 29 17.97 13.03 5.15
CA LEU A 29 18.19 11.81 4.41
C LEU A 29 19.59 11.29 4.71
N ASN A 30 19.73 9.97 4.87
CA ASN A 30 21.04 9.38 5.00
C ASN A 30 21.79 9.39 3.64
N GLU A 31 23.11 9.19 3.67
CA GLU A 31 23.96 9.24 2.47
C GLU A 31 23.48 8.33 1.33
N ASP A 32 23.00 7.13 1.66
CA ASP A 32 22.55 6.18 0.64
C ASP A 32 21.20 6.61 0.03
N GLN A 33 20.30 7.20 0.82
CA GLN A 33 19.07 7.81 0.31
C GLN A 33 19.39 9.01 -0.59
N GLN A 34 20.33 9.87 -0.19
CA GLN A 34 20.77 11.01 -1.00
C GLN A 34 21.39 10.55 -2.33
N LYS A 35 22.22 9.49 -2.34
CA LYS A 35 22.75 8.90 -3.57
C LYS A 35 21.65 8.43 -4.52
N VAL A 36 20.62 7.75 -3.98
CA VAL A 36 19.49 7.26 -4.78
C VAL A 36 18.64 8.40 -5.32
N LEU A 37 18.51 9.50 -4.56
CA LEU A 37 17.63 10.63 -4.85
C LEU A 37 18.39 11.83 -5.44
N ASN A 38 19.65 11.69 -5.84
CA ASN A 38 20.51 12.80 -6.29
C ASN A 38 19.90 13.65 -7.40
N LEU A 39 19.10 13.06 -8.29
CA LEU A 39 18.38 13.78 -9.35
C LEU A 39 17.35 14.79 -8.83
N TYR A 40 16.96 14.68 -7.58
CA TYR A 40 16.01 15.58 -6.92
C TYR A 40 16.67 16.58 -5.99
N ALA A 41 18.00 16.52 -5.79
CA ALA A 41 18.72 17.34 -4.81
C ALA A 41 18.45 18.83 -4.98
N ASP A 42 18.62 19.37 -6.21
CA ASP A 42 18.49 20.80 -6.50
C ASP A 42 17.04 21.34 -6.35
N GLY A 43 16.05 20.45 -6.44
CA GLY A 43 14.63 20.81 -6.37
C GLY A 43 13.90 20.18 -5.17
N TRP A 44 14.62 19.61 -4.22
CA TRP A 44 14.02 18.85 -3.14
C TRP A 44 13.06 19.66 -2.26
N ASP A 45 13.47 20.87 -1.89
CA ASP A 45 12.68 21.76 -1.02
C ASP A 45 11.43 22.34 -1.72
N GLN A 46 11.38 22.24 -3.06
CA GLN A 46 10.22 22.66 -3.85
C GLN A 46 9.18 21.54 -3.99
N LEU A 47 9.51 20.31 -3.57
CA LEU A 47 8.58 19.19 -3.59
C LEU A 47 7.58 19.32 -2.46
N GLU A 48 6.32 18.96 -2.73
CA GLU A 48 5.31 18.83 -1.68
C GLU A 48 5.77 17.82 -0.58
N ALA A 49 5.47 18.12 0.66
CA ALA A 49 5.85 17.32 1.83
C ALA A 49 5.50 15.83 1.67
N GLU A 50 4.30 15.53 1.19
CA GLU A 50 3.86 14.16 0.92
C GLU A 50 4.74 13.47 -0.15
N ARG A 51 5.21 14.21 -1.15
CA ARG A 51 6.10 13.67 -2.18
C ARG A 51 7.50 13.41 -1.62
N GLN A 52 8.04 14.31 -0.80
CA GLN A 52 9.31 14.11 -0.10
C GLN A 52 9.26 12.85 0.77
N ASN A 53 8.20 12.68 1.56
CA ASN A 53 7.98 11.51 2.40
C ASN A 53 7.93 10.22 1.57
N ARG A 54 7.18 10.19 0.46
CA ARG A 54 7.12 9.01 -0.42
C ARG A 54 8.46 8.66 -1.03
N LEU A 55 9.23 9.67 -1.47
CA LEU A 55 10.56 9.47 -2.06
C LEU A 55 11.56 8.97 -1.02
N SER A 56 11.56 9.54 0.18
CA SER A 56 12.41 9.11 1.30
C SER A 56 12.17 7.66 1.67
N VAL A 57 10.90 7.26 1.87
CA VAL A 57 10.53 5.86 2.17
C VAL A 57 10.88 4.93 1.01
N GLY A 58 10.71 5.40 -0.23
CA GLY A 58 11.09 4.65 -1.42
C GLY A 58 12.59 4.39 -1.51
N ALA A 59 13.40 5.41 -1.27
CA ALA A 59 14.86 5.31 -1.25
C ALA A 59 15.37 4.40 -0.13
N ASP A 60 14.84 4.55 1.09
CA ASP A 60 15.17 3.67 2.21
C ASP A 60 14.88 2.18 1.89
N ARG A 61 13.74 1.90 1.26
CA ARG A 61 13.44 0.53 0.82
C ARG A 61 14.40 0.05 -0.25
N TRP A 62 14.74 0.90 -1.22
CA TRP A 62 15.65 0.56 -2.32
C TRP A 62 17.06 0.24 -1.83
N THR A 63 17.58 1.00 -0.87
CA THR A 63 18.93 0.79 -0.31
C THR A 63 19.04 -0.54 0.41
N ARG A 64 17.95 -1.05 1.01
CA ARG A 64 17.92 -2.34 1.70
C ARG A 64 17.65 -3.54 0.78
N MET A 65 17.31 -3.31 -0.49
CA MET A 65 17.05 -4.39 -1.44
C MET A 65 18.33 -5.06 -1.88
N SER A 66 18.33 -6.38 -1.98
CA SER A 66 19.33 -7.16 -2.70
C SER A 66 19.27 -6.84 -4.20
N ASP A 67 20.34 -7.20 -4.93
CA ASP A 67 20.40 -6.99 -6.39
C ASP A 67 19.26 -7.72 -7.13
N ASN A 68 18.83 -8.89 -6.65
CA ASN A 68 17.69 -9.60 -7.22
C ASN A 68 16.39 -8.82 -7.03
N GLU A 69 16.15 -8.32 -5.82
CA GLU A 69 14.95 -7.53 -5.51
C GLU A 69 14.91 -6.20 -6.28
N ARG A 70 16.08 -5.57 -6.48
CA ARG A 70 16.18 -4.35 -7.31
C ARG A 70 15.82 -4.67 -8.75
N ARG A 71 16.39 -5.73 -9.36
CA ARG A 71 16.03 -6.18 -10.73
C ARG A 71 14.54 -6.47 -10.88
N ASP A 72 13.96 -7.18 -9.92
CA ASP A 72 12.52 -7.46 -9.92
C ASP A 72 11.67 -6.17 -9.80
N SER A 73 12.11 -5.22 -9.00
CA SER A 73 11.45 -3.92 -8.85
C SER A 73 11.51 -3.08 -10.12
N GLU A 74 12.66 -3.06 -10.78
CA GLU A 74 12.81 -2.41 -12.09
C GLU A 74 11.91 -3.05 -13.17
N GLN A 75 11.84 -4.38 -13.22
CA GLN A 75 10.97 -5.06 -14.17
C GLN A 75 9.50 -4.75 -13.91
N ARG A 76 9.07 -4.75 -12.63
CA ARG A 76 7.72 -4.34 -12.26
C ARG A 76 7.43 -2.90 -12.65
N PHE A 77 8.38 -1.98 -12.46
CA PHE A 77 8.24 -0.59 -12.86
C PHE A 77 8.16 -0.42 -14.39
N LYS A 78 9.03 -1.12 -15.14
CA LYS A 78 8.95 -1.17 -16.61
C LYS A 78 7.58 -1.63 -17.06
N HIS A 79 7.08 -2.73 -16.49
CA HIS A 79 5.74 -3.22 -16.81
C HIS A 79 4.64 -2.21 -16.42
N TRP A 80 4.73 -1.58 -15.24
CA TRP A 80 3.79 -0.54 -14.81
C TRP A 80 3.68 0.62 -15.82
N ARG A 81 4.80 1.02 -16.40
CA ARG A 81 4.83 2.08 -17.42
C ARG A 81 4.09 1.70 -18.71
N THR A 82 3.98 0.42 -19.04
CA THR A 82 3.26 -0.06 -20.24
C THR A 82 1.75 -0.19 -20.02
N LEU A 83 1.27 -0.11 -18.77
CA LEU A 83 -0.15 -0.22 -18.47
C LEU A 83 -0.91 1.04 -18.88
N THR A 84 -2.15 0.85 -19.36
CA THR A 84 -3.11 1.94 -19.53
C THR A 84 -3.55 2.51 -18.18
N ASP A 85 -4.12 3.71 -18.16
CA ASP A 85 -4.63 4.31 -16.91
C ASP A 85 -5.70 3.43 -16.26
N GLN A 86 -6.60 2.86 -17.05
CA GLN A 86 -7.61 1.92 -16.54
C GLN A 86 -6.97 0.68 -15.87
N GLN A 87 -5.91 0.13 -16.45
CA GLN A 87 -5.19 -1.00 -15.87
C GLN A 87 -4.46 -0.60 -14.58
N ARG A 88 -3.84 0.59 -14.55
CA ARG A 88 -3.20 1.13 -13.33
C ARG A 88 -4.22 1.30 -12.21
N ASP A 89 -5.41 1.81 -12.52
CA ASP A 89 -6.49 1.96 -11.53
C ASP A 89 -6.99 0.62 -11.01
N GLN A 90 -7.06 -0.40 -11.85
CA GLN A 90 -7.38 -1.76 -11.39
C GLN A 90 -6.31 -2.29 -10.41
N VAL A 91 -5.02 -2.07 -10.71
CA VAL A 91 -3.92 -2.46 -9.81
C VAL A 91 -4.02 -1.73 -8.48
N ARG A 92 -4.25 -0.40 -8.50
CA ARG A 92 -4.42 0.41 -7.28
C ARG A 92 -5.59 -0.08 -6.43
N ARG A 93 -6.75 -0.34 -7.04
CA ARG A 93 -7.94 -0.88 -6.34
C ARG A 93 -7.62 -2.20 -5.66
N ARG A 94 -7.03 -3.16 -6.38
CA ARG A 94 -6.66 -4.47 -5.82
C ARG A 94 -5.64 -4.35 -4.68
N TYR A 95 -4.69 -3.44 -4.81
CA TYR A 95 -3.74 -3.14 -3.74
C TYR A 95 -4.45 -2.64 -2.48
N THR A 96 -5.36 -1.67 -2.62
CA THR A 96 -6.14 -1.13 -1.51
C THR A 96 -7.03 -2.21 -0.87
N GLU A 97 -7.70 -3.03 -1.67
CA GLU A 97 -8.51 -4.16 -1.19
C GLU A 97 -7.67 -5.15 -0.38
N TYR A 98 -6.50 -5.52 -0.91
CA TYR A 98 -5.57 -6.43 -0.22
C TYR A 98 -5.12 -5.87 1.14
N HIS A 99 -4.80 -4.59 1.22
CA HIS A 99 -4.35 -3.95 2.47
C HIS A 99 -5.47 -3.78 3.50
N ARG A 100 -6.73 -3.77 3.07
CA ARG A 100 -7.91 -3.76 3.95
C ARG A 100 -8.28 -5.14 4.48
N MET A 101 -7.72 -6.20 3.92
CA MET A 101 -7.98 -7.58 4.37
C MET A 101 -7.33 -7.84 5.73
N SER A 102 -7.89 -8.82 6.45
CA SER A 102 -7.28 -9.29 7.69
C SER A 102 -5.87 -9.84 7.45
N PRO A 103 -4.96 -9.78 8.44
CA PRO A 103 -3.63 -10.39 8.32
C PRO A 103 -3.68 -11.89 7.98
N ALA A 104 -4.71 -12.61 8.41
CA ALA A 104 -4.93 -14.02 8.09
C ALA A 104 -5.25 -14.21 6.61
N ASP A 105 -6.11 -13.36 6.03
CA ASP A 105 -6.47 -13.42 4.61
C ASP A 105 -5.29 -13.02 3.72
N GLN A 106 -4.53 -12.00 4.11
CA GLN A 106 -3.31 -11.60 3.40
C GLN A 106 -2.29 -12.75 3.38
N ARG A 107 -2.07 -13.46 4.50
CA ARG A 107 -1.21 -14.64 4.55
C ARG A 107 -1.72 -15.73 3.62
N ARG A 108 -3.01 -16.05 3.66
CA ARG A 108 -3.64 -17.06 2.80
C ARG A 108 -3.44 -16.75 1.30
N ILE A 109 -3.58 -15.49 0.90
CA ILE A 109 -3.34 -15.05 -0.49
C ILE A 109 -1.87 -15.27 -0.87
N LYS A 110 -0.94 -14.87 0.00
CA LYS A 110 0.50 -15.08 -0.23
C LYS A 110 0.86 -16.57 -0.36
N ASP A 111 0.32 -17.41 0.50
CA ASP A 111 0.59 -18.86 0.48
C ASP A 111 0.01 -19.52 -0.77
N ASN A 112 -1.21 -19.14 -1.16
CA ASN A 112 -1.81 -19.63 -2.40
C ASN A 112 -1.03 -19.17 -3.64
N TYR A 113 -0.55 -17.92 -3.65
CA TYR A 113 0.30 -17.42 -4.73
C TYR A 113 1.62 -18.19 -4.81
N ARG A 114 2.28 -18.43 -3.67
CA ARG A 114 3.51 -19.24 -3.61
C ARG A 114 3.27 -20.64 -4.16
N ARG A 115 2.22 -21.34 -3.67
CA ARG A 115 1.83 -22.67 -4.21
C ARG A 115 1.56 -22.66 -5.70
N PHE A 116 0.95 -21.59 -6.22
CA PHE A 116 0.72 -21.45 -7.66
C PHE A 116 2.05 -21.29 -8.42
N GLN A 117 3.01 -20.54 -7.87
CA GLN A 117 4.33 -20.37 -8.49
C GLN A 117 5.14 -21.69 -8.51
N ASP A 118 4.99 -22.52 -7.49
CA ASP A 118 5.68 -23.81 -7.36
C ASP A 118 5.09 -24.90 -8.28
N MET A 119 3.94 -24.63 -8.93
CA MET A 119 3.36 -25.56 -9.91
C MET A 119 4.14 -25.53 -11.24
N SER A 120 4.10 -26.65 -12.00
CA SER A 120 4.64 -26.68 -13.35
C SER A 120 3.98 -25.65 -14.28
N PRO A 121 4.69 -25.17 -15.32
CA PRO A 121 4.12 -24.22 -16.28
C PRO A 121 2.80 -24.72 -16.90
N GLU A 122 2.70 -26.01 -17.20
CA GLU A 122 1.52 -26.66 -17.77
C GLU A 122 0.34 -26.60 -16.81
N ARG A 123 0.60 -26.89 -15.51
CA ARG A 123 -0.44 -26.83 -14.49
C ARG A 123 -0.95 -25.42 -14.28
N ARG A 124 -0.04 -24.44 -14.23
CA ARG A 124 -0.41 -23.01 -14.15
C ARG A 124 -1.25 -22.58 -15.35
N LYS A 125 -0.88 -23.05 -16.57
CA LYS A 125 -1.66 -22.76 -17.77
C LYS A 125 -3.07 -23.36 -17.69
N GLN A 126 -3.20 -24.64 -17.33
CA GLN A 126 -4.49 -25.29 -17.16
C GLN A 126 -5.42 -24.56 -16.18
N LEU A 127 -4.88 -24.12 -15.03
CA LEU A 127 -5.64 -23.36 -14.04
C LEU A 127 -6.12 -22.01 -14.57
N ARG A 128 -5.26 -21.28 -15.28
CA ARG A 128 -5.63 -20.02 -15.92
C ARG A 128 -6.71 -20.20 -16.98
N ASP A 129 -6.56 -21.22 -17.82
CA ASP A 129 -7.52 -21.49 -18.90
C ASP A 129 -8.88 -21.90 -18.33
N ARG A 130 -8.92 -22.76 -17.32
CA ARG A 130 -10.17 -23.09 -16.60
C ARG A 130 -10.82 -21.85 -15.99
N PHE A 131 -10.04 -20.98 -15.35
CA PHE A 131 -10.58 -19.73 -14.76
C PHE A 131 -11.15 -18.80 -15.82
N ARG A 132 -10.53 -18.70 -17.00
CA ARG A 132 -11.03 -17.89 -18.13
C ARG A 132 -12.36 -18.40 -18.66
N GLN A 133 -12.58 -19.71 -18.65
CA GLN A 133 -13.80 -20.35 -19.11
C GLN A 133 -14.98 -20.18 -18.13
N LEU A 134 -14.74 -19.80 -16.90
CA LEU A 134 -15.80 -19.58 -15.92
C LEU A 134 -16.62 -18.34 -16.27
N SER A 135 -17.95 -18.45 -16.10
CA SER A 135 -18.84 -17.30 -16.18
C SER A 135 -18.55 -16.27 -15.07
N PRO A 136 -18.97 -15.02 -15.22
CA PRO A 136 -18.83 -14.01 -14.16
C PRO A 136 -19.46 -14.46 -12.83
N GLU A 137 -20.59 -15.16 -12.88
CA GLU A 137 -21.25 -15.69 -11.69
C GLU A 137 -20.45 -16.82 -11.01
N GLN A 138 -19.88 -17.73 -11.80
CA GLN A 138 -19.04 -18.79 -11.29
C GLN A 138 -17.77 -18.25 -10.63
N ARG A 139 -17.15 -17.22 -11.23
CA ARG A 139 -15.99 -16.53 -10.64
C ARG A 139 -16.37 -15.86 -9.31
N ARG A 140 -17.54 -15.22 -9.24
CA ARG A 140 -18.05 -14.60 -8.01
C ARG A 140 -18.27 -15.64 -6.93
N ARG A 141 -18.94 -16.75 -7.22
CA ARG A 141 -19.13 -17.88 -6.28
C ARG A 141 -17.81 -18.46 -5.77
N LEU A 142 -16.78 -18.55 -6.62
CA LEU A 142 -15.44 -18.98 -6.18
C LEU A 142 -14.81 -17.98 -5.23
N HIS A 143 -14.94 -16.70 -5.54
CA HIS A 143 -14.46 -15.63 -4.66
C HIS A 143 -15.14 -15.70 -3.29
N ASP A 144 -16.47 -15.77 -3.26
CA ASP A 144 -17.26 -15.82 -2.03
C ASP A 144 -16.88 -17.04 -1.18
N ARG A 145 -16.74 -18.22 -1.79
CA ARG A 145 -16.26 -19.43 -1.08
C ARG A 145 -14.83 -19.27 -0.54
N ALA A 146 -13.99 -18.52 -1.24
CA ALA A 146 -12.62 -18.28 -0.78
C ALA A 146 -12.58 -17.30 0.40
N THR A 147 -13.54 -16.37 0.47
CA THR A 147 -13.68 -15.41 1.57
C THR A 147 -14.49 -16.00 2.75
N ASP A 148 -15.47 -16.87 2.49
CA ASP A 148 -16.36 -17.47 3.51
C ASP A 148 -15.73 -18.62 4.32
N ARG A 149 -14.54 -19.08 3.95
CA ARG A 149 -13.77 -20.06 4.74
C ARG A 149 -13.15 -19.42 5.98
N ARG A 150 -13.96 -18.69 6.77
CA ARG A 150 -13.64 -18.46 8.18
C ARG A 150 -13.58 -19.82 8.86
N PRO A 151 -12.55 -20.13 9.67
CA PRO A 151 -12.61 -21.28 10.53
C PRO A 151 -13.89 -21.12 11.38
N LYS A 152 -14.85 -22.04 11.25
CA LYS A 152 -15.92 -22.15 12.22
C LYS A 152 -15.21 -22.40 13.55
N THR A 153 -15.19 -21.40 14.42
CA THR A 153 -14.85 -21.61 15.82
C THR A 153 -15.87 -22.57 16.32
N THR A 154 -15.50 -23.85 16.45
CA THR A 154 -16.23 -24.82 17.24
C THR A 154 -16.18 -24.30 18.67
N SER A 155 -17.26 -23.63 19.10
CA SER A 155 -17.58 -23.50 20.52
C SER A 155 -17.66 -24.91 21.02
N ARG A 156 -16.67 -25.34 21.79
CA ARG A 156 -16.70 -26.49 22.63
C ARG A 156 -17.33 -25.99 23.92
N ASP A 157 -18.60 -26.34 24.10
CA ASP A 157 -19.28 -26.32 25.41
C ASP A 157 -18.57 -27.22 26.39
#